data_9318b0947a69f7e2032347b56b9ebba7
#
_entry.id   9318b0947a69f7e2032347b56b9ebba7
#
_cell.length_a   1.000
_cell.length_b   1.000
_cell.length_c   1.000
_cell.angle_alpha   90.00
_cell.angle_beta   90.00
_cell.angle_gamma   90.00
#
_symmetry.space_group_name_H-M   'P 1'
#
loop_
_entity.id
_entity.type
_entity.pdbx_description
1 polymer ?
#
loop_
_entity_poly.entity_id
_entity_poly.type
_entity_poly.pdbx_seq_one_letter_code
_entity_poly.pdbx_strand_id
1 'polypeptide(L)'
;MITTSSDYKTIRIVSLMITHSCNLNCVYCFEKHKDFGKRMMSFETAKEVLQKEFDLFKTMERESNDRLAIEFFGGEPMMNFELIKMVYEWVKGLDLPFPMMFQATTNGTLLTESALEWFTSVKNDFRIVVSIDGDELMHAANRGVSMSKIPTDYIVKNWPNSYFKMTISKETLPRFSQGVIELTTKGYRVTSSLAEGIDWDKNDANTYKQELLKIASFYLENPQYKIEQPFDLTFDKLRYDTDVPPKNCGVGTKTLIYDTDGQSYPCHLFVPVVHGQEKVRKVVDTIDFYDDKCMINDHCLKCSINKLCRTCYGYNYLDRGDIKSRNLTKCKMLLAELQIISSFQVQYFMQRKGSLNLNDIEKLSDALSAYELLHNTEFDFD
;
A
#
# COMPACT_ATOMS: atom_id res chain seq x y z
N MET A 1 -0.74 -2.44 -4.06
CA MET A 1 -1.52 -3.24 -5.04
C MET A 1 -1.75 -4.60 -4.46
N ILE A 2 -2.99 -5.11 -4.47
CA ILE A 2 -3.32 -6.47 -4.08
C ILE A 2 -2.90 -7.33 -5.27
N THR A 3 -1.77 -8.02 -5.20
CA THR A 3 -1.40 -9.01 -6.20
C THR A 3 -2.38 -10.17 -6.10
N THR A 4 -3.18 -10.29 -7.08
CA THR A 4 -4.24 -11.27 -7.23
C THR A 4 -3.66 -12.65 -7.56
N SER A 5 -4.27 -13.72 -7.08
CA SER A 5 -4.30 -14.94 -7.89
C SER A 5 -4.83 -14.55 -9.28
N SER A 6 -4.25 -15.04 -10.34
CA SER A 6 -4.36 -14.58 -11.73
C SER A 6 -5.78 -14.42 -12.30
N ASP A 7 -6.80 -14.88 -11.60
CA ASP A 7 -8.13 -15.07 -12.15
C ASP A 7 -9.15 -14.00 -11.76
N TYR A 8 -8.87 -13.17 -10.74
CA TYR A 8 -9.82 -12.17 -10.25
C TYR A 8 -9.22 -10.77 -10.18
N LYS A 9 -9.96 -9.78 -10.68
CA LYS A 9 -9.63 -8.35 -10.61
C LYS A 9 -10.42 -7.67 -9.48
N THR A 10 -9.75 -7.10 -8.50
CA THR A 10 -10.42 -6.32 -7.47
C THR A 10 -10.72 -4.92 -7.97
N ILE A 11 -11.98 -4.59 -8.18
CA ILE A 11 -12.43 -3.29 -8.68
C ILE A 11 -13.01 -2.40 -7.59
N ARG A 12 -13.40 -2.98 -6.44
CA ARG A 12 -13.91 -2.25 -5.27
C ARG A 12 -13.26 -2.76 -4.00
N ILE A 13 -12.79 -1.84 -3.15
CA ILE A 13 -12.24 -2.13 -1.82
C ILE A 13 -13.06 -1.36 -0.80
N VAL A 14 -13.72 -2.10 0.09
CA VAL A 14 -14.47 -1.58 1.22
C VAL A 14 -13.64 -1.81 2.47
N SER A 15 -12.95 -0.77 2.94
CA SER A 15 -12.18 -0.84 4.17
C SER A 15 -13.08 -0.49 5.36
N LEU A 16 -13.12 -1.36 6.35
CA LEU A 16 -13.81 -1.12 7.63
C LEU A 16 -12.77 -0.76 8.68
N MET A 17 -12.81 0.46 9.22
CA MET A 17 -12.04 0.83 10.40
C MET A 17 -12.77 0.26 11.63
N ILE A 18 -12.45 -0.98 11.96
CA ILE A 18 -13.18 -1.72 12.99
C ILE A 18 -12.81 -1.33 14.42
N THR A 19 -11.72 -0.60 14.60
CA THR A 19 -11.29 -0.05 15.89
C THR A 19 -10.31 1.11 15.73
N HIS A 20 -10.38 2.10 16.62
CA HIS A 20 -9.35 3.14 16.76
C HIS A 20 -8.24 2.74 17.74
N SER A 21 -8.38 1.60 18.44
CA SER A 21 -7.39 1.13 19.41
C SER A 21 -6.24 0.42 18.72
N CYS A 22 -5.03 0.64 19.25
CA CYS A 22 -3.82 -0.07 18.85
C CYS A 22 -3.00 -0.41 20.09
N ASN A 23 -2.39 -1.57 20.12
CA ASN A 23 -1.50 -2.03 21.21
C ASN A 23 -0.03 -1.58 20.98
N LEU A 24 0.28 -0.91 19.84
CA LEU A 24 1.58 -0.33 19.53
C LEU A 24 1.50 1.18 19.37
N ASN A 25 2.68 1.84 19.37
CA ASN A 25 2.82 3.27 19.14
C ASN A 25 3.96 3.55 18.16
N CYS A 26 3.80 3.10 16.90
CA CYS A 26 4.82 3.23 15.87
C CYS A 26 5.18 4.71 15.62
N VAL A 27 6.48 5.00 15.44
CA VAL A 27 7.01 6.38 15.31
C VAL A 27 6.43 7.16 14.13
N TYR A 28 6.04 6.46 13.07
CA TYR A 28 5.49 7.01 11.83
C TYR A 28 3.95 6.90 11.74
N CYS A 29 3.28 6.46 12.81
CA CYS A 29 1.83 6.24 12.76
C CYS A 29 1.10 7.55 12.43
N PHE A 30 0.23 7.50 11.43
CA PHE A 30 -0.56 8.66 11.04
C PHE A 30 -1.79 8.90 11.93
N GLU A 31 -2.23 7.92 12.69
CA GLU A 31 -3.31 8.05 13.66
C GLU A 31 -2.83 8.80 14.91
N LYS A 32 -2.67 10.11 14.77
CA LYS A 32 -2.10 10.97 15.83
C LYS A 32 -3.12 11.38 16.90
N HIS A 33 -4.41 11.41 16.54
CA HIS A 33 -5.49 11.84 17.42
C HIS A 33 -6.18 10.65 18.08
N LYS A 34 -5.42 9.82 18.80
CA LYS A 34 -5.93 8.66 19.55
C LYS A 34 -6.92 9.04 20.69
N ASP A 35 -7.08 10.34 20.94
CA ASP A 35 -8.02 10.91 21.94
C ASP A 35 -9.50 10.73 21.54
N PHE A 36 -9.79 10.35 20.30
CA PHE A 36 -11.15 9.98 19.85
C PHE A 36 -11.73 8.75 20.58
N GLY A 37 -11.00 8.23 21.56
CA GLY A 37 -11.41 7.12 22.39
C GLY A 37 -11.21 5.77 21.72
N LYS A 38 -11.36 4.72 22.53
CA LYS A 38 -11.26 3.33 22.09
C LYS A 38 -12.55 2.89 21.38
N ARG A 39 -12.93 3.59 20.30
CA ARG A 39 -14.14 3.25 19.55
C ARG A 39 -13.94 1.93 18.82
N MET A 40 -14.98 1.13 18.81
CA MET A 40 -15.06 -0.13 18.08
C MET A 40 -16.33 -0.12 17.22
N MET A 41 -16.22 -0.61 16.00
CA MET A 41 -17.36 -0.82 15.12
C MET A 41 -18.18 -2.00 15.66
N SER A 42 -19.51 -1.83 15.69
CA SER A 42 -20.42 -2.93 16.00
C SER A 42 -20.65 -3.82 14.78
N PHE A 43 -21.14 -5.04 15.01
CA PHE A 43 -21.52 -5.93 13.92
C PHE A 43 -22.67 -5.35 13.10
N GLU A 44 -23.64 -4.72 13.75
CA GLU A 44 -24.78 -4.07 13.10
C GLU A 44 -24.31 -2.97 12.16
N THR A 45 -23.39 -2.10 12.62
CA THR A 45 -22.80 -1.05 11.78
C THR A 45 -22.07 -1.63 10.57
N ALA A 46 -21.22 -2.65 10.79
CA ALA A 46 -20.50 -3.33 9.71
C ALA A 46 -21.47 -3.94 8.69
N LYS A 47 -22.53 -4.59 9.16
CA LYS A 47 -23.56 -5.20 8.33
C LYS A 47 -24.32 -4.17 7.50
N GLU A 48 -24.75 -3.05 8.09
CA GLU A 48 -25.44 -1.97 7.38
C GLU A 48 -24.56 -1.36 6.27
N VAL A 49 -23.29 -1.12 6.57
CA VAL A 49 -22.31 -0.60 5.61
C VAL A 49 -22.13 -1.58 4.46
N LEU A 50 -21.87 -2.84 4.77
CA LEU A 50 -21.59 -3.86 3.75
C LEU A 50 -22.83 -4.15 2.90
N GLN A 51 -24.04 -4.15 3.48
CA GLN A 51 -25.25 -4.32 2.70
C GLN A 51 -25.41 -3.23 1.65
N LYS A 52 -25.18 -1.95 2.02
CA LYS A 52 -25.20 -0.82 1.07
C LYS A 52 -24.15 -0.99 -0.05
N GLU A 53 -22.94 -1.41 0.31
CA GLU A 53 -21.86 -1.64 -0.66
C GLU A 53 -22.15 -2.83 -1.59
N PHE A 54 -22.77 -3.89 -1.09
CA PHE A 54 -23.17 -5.03 -1.92
C PHE A 54 -24.28 -4.64 -2.90
N ASP A 55 -25.26 -3.85 -2.45
CA ASP A 55 -26.32 -3.39 -3.33
C ASP A 55 -25.80 -2.43 -4.39
N LEU A 56 -24.87 -1.53 -4.04
CA LEU A 56 -24.14 -0.69 -5.00
C LEU A 56 -23.35 -1.56 -5.99
N PHE A 57 -22.58 -2.53 -5.51
CA PHE A 57 -21.71 -3.36 -6.35
C PHE A 57 -22.52 -4.23 -7.35
N LYS A 58 -23.73 -4.66 -6.98
CA LYS A 58 -24.65 -5.34 -7.91
C LYS A 58 -25.04 -4.48 -9.12
N THR A 59 -25.11 -3.15 -8.95
CA THR A 59 -25.51 -2.21 -10.00
C THR A 59 -24.35 -1.69 -10.84
N MET A 60 -23.10 -1.92 -10.39
CA MET A 60 -21.91 -1.49 -11.14
C MET A 60 -21.73 -2.33 -12.41
N GLU A 61 -21.29 -1.68 -13.49
CA GLU A 61 -20.77 -2.38 -14.67
C GLU A 61 -19.50 -3.15 -14.30
N ARG A 62 -19.51 -4.46 -14.53
CA ARG A 62 -18.41 -5.35 -14.14
C ARG A 62 -18.32 -6.62 -15.00
N GLU A 63 -17.13 -7.17 -15.07
CA GLU A 63 -16.86 -8.49 -15.66
C GLU A 63 -17.12 -9.60 -14.63
N SER A 64 -17.24 -10.85 -15.10
CA SER A 64 -17.54 -12.01 -14.25
C SER A 64 -16.46 -12.31 -13.21
N ASN A 65 -15.21 -11.93 -13.49
CA ASN A 65 -14.06 -12.07 -12.59
C ASN A 65 -13.76 -10.83 -11.75
N ASP A 66 -14.57 -9.78 -11.87
CA ASP A 66 -14.45 -8.60 -11.01
C ASP A 66 -14.99 -8.90 -9.61
N ARG A 67 -14.20 -8.59 -8.58
CA ARG A 67 -14.53 -8.88 -7.19
C ARG A 67 -14.55 -7.63 -6.31
N LEU A 68 -15.32 -7.72 -5.24
CA LEU A 68 -15.27 -6.80 -4.11
C LEU A 68 -14.36 -7.37 -3.01
N ALA A 69 -13.48 -6.53 -2.47
CA ALA A 69 -12.65 -6.87 -1.32
C ALA A 69 -13.14 -6.13 -0.07
N ILE A 70 -13.29 -6.86 1.03
CA ILE A 70 -13.50 -6.31 2.37
C ILE A 70 -12.15 -6.28 3.07
N GLU A 71 -11.72 -5.10 3.48
CA GLU A 71 -10.49 -4.90 4.24
C GLU A 71 -10.82 -4.51 5.68
N PHE A 72 -10.36 -5.30 6.64
CA PHE A 72 -10.40 -4.95 8.05
C PHE A 72 -9.17 -4.14 8.40
N PHE A 73 -9.41 -2.94 8.90
CA PHE A 73 -8.42 -1.93 9.21
C PHE A 73 -8.70 -1.30 10.57
N GLY A 74 -7.79 -0.44 11.05
CA GLY A 74 -7.94 0.31 12.28
C GLY A 74 -6.58 0.61 12.88
N GLY A 75 -6.53 0.95 14.17
CA GLY A 75 -5.29 1.01 14.90
C GLY A 75 -4.57 -0.35 14.85
N GLU A 76 -5.20 -1.38 15.44
CA GLU A 76 -4.84 -2.79 15.25
C GLU A 76 -6.12 -3.63 15.14
N PRO A 77 -6.47 -4.17 13.96
CA PRO A 77 -7.73 -4.87 13.77
C PRO A 77 -7.90 -6.12 14.63
N MET A 78 -6.80 -6.76 15.03
CA MET A 78 -6.86 -7.93 15.93
C MET A 78 -7.40 -7.59 17.33
N MET A 79 -7.47 -6.31 17.70
CA MET A 79 -8.15 -5.89 18.94
C MET A 79 -9.69 -6.01 18.86
N ASN A 80 -10.23 -6.18 17.65
CA ASN A 80 -11.65 -6.47 17.42
C ASN A 80 -11.82 -7.74 16.56
N PHE A 81 -11.06 -8.79 16.89
CA PHE A 81 -10.99 -10.02 16.11
C PHE A 81 -12.35 -10.74 16.00
N GLU A 82 -13.16 -10.68 17.08
CA GLU A 82 -14.49 -11.28 17.05
C GLU A 82 -15.38 -10.66 15.95
N LEU A 83 -15.29 -9.34 15.74
CA LEU A 83 -16.01 -8.70 14.64
C LEU A 83 -15.56 -9.22 13.28
N ILE A 84 -14.26 -9.45 13.09
CA ILE A 84 -13.72 -10.02 11.85
C ILE A 84 -14.39 -11.37 11.56
N LYS A 85 -14.46 -12.24 12.56
CA LYS A 85 -15.09 -13.56 12.43
C LYS A 85 -16.59 -13.44 12.12
N MET A 86 -17.31 -12.61 12.88
CA MET A 86 -18.76 -12.42 12.70
C MET A 86 -19.09 -11.90 11.30
N VAL A 87 -18.32 -10.92 10.80
CA VAL A 87 -18.52 -10.37 9.45
C VAL A 87 -18.20 -11.42 8.39
N TYR A 88 -17.09 -12.15 8.53
CA TYR A 88 -16.73 -13.21 7.61
C TYR A 88 -17.82 -14.27 7.49
N GLU A 89 -18.25 -14.85 8.62
CA GLU A 89 -19.28 -15.89 8.67
C GLU A 89 -20.62 -15.38 8.08
N TRP A 90 -21.02 -14.17 8.43
CA TRP A 90 -22.23 -13.57 7.88
C TRP A 90 -22.17 -13.44 6.35
N VAL A 91 -21.06 -12.86 5.82
CA VAL A 91 -20.90 -12.67 4.36
C VAL A 91 -20.84 -14.01 3.64
N LYS A 92 -20.17 -15.02 4.21
CA LYS A 92 -20.09 -16.39 3.62
C LYS A 92 -21.47 -17.09 3.61
N GLY A 93 -22.37 -16.71 4.49
CA GLY A 93 -23.76 -17.19 4.49
C GLY A 93 -24.68 -16.50 3.47
N LEU A 94 -24.20 -15.46 2.78
CA LEU A 94 -24.97 -14.76 1.76
C LEU A 94 -24.77 -15.38 0.38
N ASP A 95 -25.84 -15.40 -0.43
CA ASP A 95 -25.79 -15.74 -1.87
C ASP A 95 -25.50 -14.47 -2.68
N LEU A 96 -24.22 -14.13 -2.84
CA LEU A 96 -23.78 -12.93 -3.56
C LEU A 96 -23.41 -13.28 -5.01
N PRO A 97 -23.92 -12.55 -6.02
CA PRO A 97 -23.69 -12.83 -7.43
C PRO A 97 -22.33 -12.31 -7.94
N PHE A 98 -21.33 -12.26 -7.09
CA PHE A 98 -19.97 -11.80 -7.40
C PHE A 98 -18.93 -12.38 -6.45
N PRO A 99 -17.67 -12.50 -6.91
CA PRO A 99 -16.60 -12.99 -6.07
C PRO A 99 -16.23 -12.01 -4.96
N MET A 100 -15.88 -12.54 -3.81
CA MET A 100 -15.46 -11.79 -2.62
C MET A 100 -14.05 -12.15 -2.21
N MET A 101 -13.36 -11.22 -1.58
CA MET A 101 -12.10 -11.45 -0.88
C MET A 101 -12.08 -10.68 0.43
N PHE A 102 -11.46 -11.26 1.44
CA PHE A 102 -11.25 -10.61 2.73
C PHE A 102 -9.77 -10.35 2.96
N GLN A 103 -9.47 -9.26 3.65
CA GLN A 103 -8.11 -8.90 4.00
C GLN A 103 -8.06 -8.22 5.36
N ALA A 104 -7.00 -8.48 6.13
CA ALA A 104 -6.66 -7.70 7.32
C ALA A 104 -5.18 -7.32 7.27
N THR A 105 -4.87 -6.05 7.61
CA THR A 105 -3.50 -5.59 7.81
C THR A 105 -3.25 -5.47 9.30
N THR A 106 -2.29 -6.24 9.84
CA THR A 106 -2.02 -6.33 11.28
C THR A 106 -0.54 -6.09 11.60
N ASN A 107 -0.26 -5.61 12.81
CA ASN A 107 1.11 -5.57 13.34
C ASN A 107 1.64 -6.97 13.75
N GLY A 108 0.78 -7.98 13.77
CA GLY A 108 1.13 -9.38 13.99
C GLY A 108 1.31 -9.80 15.47
N THR A 109 1.38 -8.85 16.40
CA THR A 109 1.69 -9.18 17.82
C THR A 109 0.54 -9.82 18.58
N LEU A 110 -0.68 -9.74 18.04
CA LEU A 110 -1.90 -10.34 18.61
C LEU A 110 -2.35 -11.59 17.85
N LEU A 111 -1.53 -12.12 16.94
CA LEU A 111 -1.80 -13.37 16.24
C LEU A 111 -1.53 -14.57 17.17
N THR A 112 -2.49 -14.86 18.05
CA THR A 112 -2.47 -16.03 18.93
C THR A 112 -2.60 -17.33 18.12
N GLU A 113 -2.30 -18.48 18.74
CA GLU A 113 -2.46 -19.79 18.10
C GLU A 113 -3.90 -19.98 17.56
N SER A 114 -4.91 -19.66 18.35
CA SER A 114 -6.31 -19.76 17.94
C SER A 114 -6.68 -18.83 16.78
N ALA A 115 -6.09 -17.62 16.74
CA ALA A 115 -6.28 -16.71 15.62
C ALA A 115 -5.62 -17.25 14.34
N LEU A 116 -4.41 -17.79 14.44
CA LEU A 116 -3.69 -18.40 13.33
C LEU A 116 -4.41 -19.63 12.77
N GLU A 117 -4.95 -20.48 13.65
CA GLU A 117 -5.78 -21.62 13.25
C GLU A 117 -7.03 -21.18 12.49
N TRP A 118 -7.74 -20.18 13.00
CA TRP A 118 -8.91 -19.62 12.32
C TRP A 118 -8.55 -19.06 10.95
N PHE A 119 -7.53 -18.19 10.85
CA PHE A 119 -7.11 -17.65 9.56
C PHE A 119 -6.66 -18.74 8.59
N THR A 120 -6.03 -19.80 9.09
CA THR A 120 -5.63 -20.94 8.26
C THR A 120 -6.84 -21.68 7.72
N SER A 121 -7.91 -21.81 8.50
CA SER A 121 -9.16 -22.45 8.05
C SER A 121 -9.87 -21.69 6.93
N VAL A 122 -9.69 -20.37 6.85
CA VAL A 122 -10.32 -19.48 5.86
C VAL A 122 -9.35 -18.90 4.82
N LYS A 123 -8.12 -19.42 4.73
CA LYS A 123 -7.03 -18.84 3.92
C LYS A 123 -7.27 -18.77 2.40
N ASN A 124 -8.26 -19.47 1.89
CA ASN A 124 -8.56 -19.51 0.46
C ASN A 124 -9.14 -18.18 -0.04
N ASP A 125 -9.87 -17.48 0.80
CA ASP A 125 -10.53 -16.21 0.51
C ASP A 125 -10.24 -15.09 1.53
N PHE A 126 -9.47 -15.40 2.58
CA PHE A 126 -9.01 -14.43 3.57
C PHE A 126 -7.48 -14.29 3.55
N ARG A 127 -7.02 -13.07 3.35
CA ARG A 127 -5.60 -12.72 3.33
C ARG A 127 -5.20 -11.94 4.57
N ILE A 128 -4.09 -12.34 5.21
CA ILE A 128 -3.43 -11.53 6.23
C ILE A 128 -2.21 -10.84 5.61
N VAL A 129 -2.08 -9.54 5.87
CA VAL A 129 -0.89 -8.76 5.55
C VAL A 129 -0.26 -8.32 6.86
N VAL A 130 0.94 -8.81 7.14
CA VAL A 130 1.62 -8.53 8.39
C VAL A 130 2.70 -7.47 8.18
N SER A 131 2.79 -6.55 9.13
CA SER A 131 3.73 -5.44 9.08
C SER A 131 5.05 -5.83 9.74
N ILE A 132 6.15 -5.81 8.99
CA ILE A 132 7.52 -6.01 9.47
C ILE A 132 8.43 -4.96 8.84
N ASP A 133 9.12 -4.19 9.67
CA ASP A 133 9.96 -3.08 9.22
C ASP A 133 11.44 -3.48 9.21
N GLY A 134 11.83 -4.28 8.22
CA GLY A 134 13.22 -4.65 8.01
C GLY A 134 13.76 -5.68 9.02
N ASP A 135 14.99 -5.48 9.46
CA ASP A 135 15.63 -6.32 10.49
C ASP A 135 15.10 -6.02 11.90
N GLU A 136 15.56 -6.77 12.90
CA GLU A 136 15.15 -6.62 14.30
C GLU A 136 15.35 -5.19 14.82
N LEU A 137 16.48 -4.54 14.47
CA LEU A 137 16.78 -3.19 14.95
C LEU A 137 15.85 -2.15 14.30
N MET A 138 15.59 -2.28 13.01
CA MET A 138 14.64 -1.42 12.29
C MET A 138 13.24 -1.60 12.84
N HIS A 139 12.81 -2.85 13.05
CA HIS A 139 11.48 -3.15 13.55
C HIS A 139 11.27 -2.58 14.97
N ALA A 140 12.24 -2.82 15.85
CA ALA A 140 12.19 -2.29 17.22
C ALA A 140 12.20 -0.75 17.25
N ALA A 141 13.03 -0.10 16.43
CA ALA A 141 13.09 1.36 16.33
C ALA A 141 11.75 1.96 15.85
N ASN A 142 11.15 1.35 14.84
CA ASN A 142 9.91 1.84 14.23
C ASN A 142 8.66 1.54 15.05
N ARG A 143 8.58 0.33 15.64
CA ARG A 143 7.33 -0.18 16.24
C ARG A 143 7.39 -0.35 17.76
N GLY A 144 8.57 -0.21 18.37
CA GLY A 144 8.76 -0.36 19.82
C GLY A 144 8.56 -1.79 20.33
N VAL A 145 8.68 -2.79 19.46
CA VAL A 145 8.47 -4.21 19.79
C VAL A 145 9.44 -5.08 19.00
N SER A 146 9.85 -6.23 19.60
CA SER A 146 10.69 -7.22 18.93
C SER A 146 9.90 -8.00 17.87
N MET A 147 10.54 -8.32 16.74
CA MET A 147 10.02 -9.22 15.70
C MET A 147 9.70 -10.63 16.23
N SER A 148 10.36 -11.07 17.31
CA SER A 148 10.08 -12.36 17.93
C SER A 148 8.65 -12.51 18.46
N LYS A 149 7.91 -11.41 18.60
CA LYS A 149 6.47 -11.41 18.94
C LYS A 149 5.57 -11.77 17.76
N ILE A 150 6.12 -11.84 16.57
CA ILE A 150 5.35 -12.07 15.31
C ILE A 150 5.64 -13.50 14.84
N PRO A 151 4.62 -14.32 14.57
CA PRO A 151 4.78 -15.72 14.15
C PRO A 151 5.15 -15.81 12.65
N THR A 152 6.28 -15.21 12.25
CA THR A 152 6.71 -15.06 10.85
C THR A 152 6.84 -16.39 10.11
N ASP A 153 7.46 -17.42 10.74
CA ASP A 153 7.65 -18.73 10.13
C ASP A 153 6.31 -19.44 9.87
N TYR A 154 5.35 -19.30 10.79
CA TYR A 154 4.01 -19.84 10.59
C TYR A 154 3.32 -19.15 9.40
N ILE A 155 3.46 -17.83 9.29
CA ILE A 155 2.85 -17.03 8.22
C ILE A 155 3.43 -17.43 6.86
N VAL A 156 4.76 -17.50 6.73
CA VAL A 156 5.42 -17.89 5.48
C VAL A 156 5.04 -19.31 5.06
N LYS A 157 4.98 -20.24 6.02
CA LYS A 157 4.59 -21.64 5.77
C LYS A 157 3.16 -21.76 5.22
N ASN A 158 2.21 -21.01 5.78
CA ASN A 158 0.78 -21.15 5.44
C ASN A 158 0.34 -20.22 4.32
N TRP A 159 1.02 -19.07 4.13
CA TRP A 159 0.76 -18.08 3.07
C TRP A 159 2.04 -17.73 2.29
N PRO A 160 2.63 -18.67 1.54
CA PRO A 160 3.92 -18.47 0.88
C PRO A 160 3.91 -17.35 -0.19
N ASN A 161 2.71 -16.98 -0.66
CA ASN A 161 2.52 -15.87 -1.60
C ASN A 161 2.18 -14.54 -0.93
N SER A 162 1.99 -14.50 0.39
CA SER A 162 1.82 -13.26 1.13
C SER A 162 3.14 -12.49 1.24
N TYR A 163 3.03 -11.18 1.38
CA TYR A 163 4.18 -10.31 1.63
C TYR A 163 4.04 -9.63 2.98
N PHE A 164 5.18 -9.33 3.56
CA PHE A 164 5.28 -8.43 4.71
C PHE A 164 5.33 -6.99 4.23
N LYS A 165 4.58 -6.11 4.92
CA LYS A 165 4.58 -4.69 4.65
C LYS A 165 5.64 -4.01 5.49
N MET A 166 6.62 -3.39 4.84
CA MET A 166 7.73 -2.69 5.47
C MET A 166 7.56 -1.19 5.29
N THR A 167 7.61 -0.44 6.39
CA THR A 167 7.63 1.01 6.37
C THR A 167 9.00 1.51 6.79
N ILE A 168 9.58 2.41 6.00
CA ILE A 168 10.89 3.00 6.22
C ILE A 168 10.69 4.37 6.83
N SER A 169 11.13 4.57 8.07
CA SER A 169 11.19 5.88 8.73
C SER A 169 12.54 6.56 8.45
N LYS A 170 12.66 7.82 8.86
CA LYS A 170 13.92 8.57 8.75
C LYS A 170 15.06 7.89 9.52
N GLU A 171 14.76 7.32 10.69
CA GLU A 171 15.73 6.61 11.53
C GLU A 171 16.19 5.28 10.92
N THR A 172 15.30 4.59 10.24
CA THR A 172 15.61 3.27 9.66
C THR A 172 16.10 3.33 8.21
N LEU A 173 15.98 4.49 7.57
CA LEU A 173 16.42 4.69 6.18
C LEU A 173 17.88 4.26 5.91
N PRO A 174 18.89 4.56 6.79
CA PRO A 174 20.27 4.13 6.55
C PRO A 174 20.52 2.62 6.59
N ARG A 175 19.52 1.84 7.01
CA ARG A 175 19.54 0.38 7.08
C ARG A 175 18.59 -0.29 6.10
N PHE A 176 17.96 0.48 5.21
CA PHE A 176 16.90 -0.01 4.32
C PHE A 176 17.36 -1.22 3.50
N SER A 177 18.52 -1.14 2.87
CA SER A 177 19.06 -2.26 2.07
C SER A 177 19.32 -3.49 2.92
N GLN A 178 19.88 -3.32 4.12
CA GLN A 178 20.13 -4.42 5.05
C GLN A 178 18.83 -5.13 5.42
N GLY A 179 17.79 -4.36 5.77
CA GLY A 179 16.49 -4.93 6.15
C GLY A 179 15.83 -5.71 5.00
N VAL A 180 15.85 -5.17 3.77
CA VAL A 180 15.32 -5.87 2.59
C VAL A 180 16.10 -7.14 2.31
N ILE A 181 17.44 -7.08 2.31
CA ILE A 181 18.31 -8.23 2.02
C ILE A 181 18.11 -9.33 3.07
N GLU A 182 18.08 -8.96 4.36
CA GLU A 182 17.87 -9.94 5.43
C GLU A 182 16.54 -10.67 5.30
N LEU A 183 15.43 -9.94 5.08
CA LEU A 183 14.12 -10.56 4.92
C LEU A 183 14.06 -11.42 3.65
N THR A 184 14.63 -10.94 2.54
CA THR A 184 14.66 -11.68 1.27
C THR A 184 15.46 -12.98 1.39
N THR A 185 16.62 -12.95 2.07
CA THR A 185 17.48 -14.14 2.26
C THR A 185 16.84 -15.17 3.20
N LYS A 186 15.96 -14.74 4.12
CA LYS A 186 15.11 -15.61 4.93
C LYS A 186 13.91 -16.21 4.15
N GLY A 187 13.76 -15.87 2.87
CA GLY A 187 12.64 -16.32 2.03
C GLY A 187 11.35 -15.54 2.25
N TYR A 188 11.40 -14.38 2.90
CA TYR A 188 10.23 -13.55 3.14
C TYR A 188 10.03 -12.59 1.95
N ARG A 189 8.80 -12.54 1.46
CA ARG A 189 8.40 -11.53 0.48
C ARG A 189 8.16 -10.21 1.17
N VAL A 190 8.68 -9.12 0.63
CA VAL A 190 8.62 -7.79 1.26
C VAL A 190 8.12 -6.76 0.27
N THR A 191 7.17 -5.93 0.70
CA THR A 191 6.81 -4.69 -0.01
C THR A 191 7.18 -3.51 0.87
N SER A 192 8.05 -2.65 0.38
CA SER A 192 8.57 -1.52 1.14
C SER A 192 8.04 -0.18 0.63
N SER A 193 7.85 0.75 1.56
CA SER A 193 7.48 2.13 1.26
C SER A 193 8.07 3.10 2.28
N LEU A 194 8.42 4.29 1.82
CA LEU A 194 8.78 5.39 2.72
C LEU A 194 7.57 5.80 3.57
N ALA A 195 7.81 6.07 4.84
CA ALA A 195 6.79 6.60 5.73
C ALA A 195 6.26 7.93 5.18
N GLU A 196 4.95 8.10 5.27
CA GLU A 196 4.30 9.36 4.94
C GLU A 196 4.24 10.26 6.19
N GLY A 197 4.13 11.58 6.00
CA GLY A 197 4.09 12.55 7.10
C GLY A 197 5.43 12.72 7.84
N ILE A 198 6.52 12.31 7.21
CA ILE A 198 7.90 12.54 7.67
C ILE A 198 8.48 13.73 6.92
N ASP A 199 9.19 14.57 7.64
CA ASP A 199 9.94 15.69 7.06
C ASP A 199 11.27 15.19 6.49
N TRP A 200 11.20 14.68 5.26
CA TRP A 200 12.34 14.20 4.49
C TRP A 200 13.18 15.36 3.98
N ASP A 201 14.49 15.29 4.14
CA ASP A 201 15.42 16.32 3.69
C ASP A 201 16.34 15.83 2.53
N LYS A 202 17.22 16.73 2.07
CA LYS A 202 18.16 16.41 0.97
C LYS A 202 19.14 15.28 1.33
N ASN A 203 19.53 15.16 2.59
CA ASN A 203 20.46 14.09 3.02
C ASN A 203 19.74 12.75 3.00
N ASP A 204 18.45 12.73 3.40
CA ASP A 204 17.62 11.53 3.31
C ASP A 204 17.44 11.06 1.87
N ALA A 205 17.24 11.99 0.92
CA ALA A 205 17.15 11.66 -0.49
C ALA A 205 18.44 11.01 -1.03
N ASN A 206 19.61 11.51 -0.61
CA ASN A 206 20.90 10.91 -0.96
C ASN A 206 21.07 9.53 -0.31
N THR A 207 20.73 9.39 0.96
CA THR A 207 20.78 8.10 1.67
C THR A 207 19.86 7.08 1.00
N TYR A 208 18.62 7.47 0.67
CA TYR A 208 17.68 6.61 -0.02
C TYR A 208 18.22 6.10 -1.36
N LYS A 209 18.82 7.00 -2.15
CA LYS A 209 19.49 6.65 -3.41
C LYS A 209 20.58 5.59 -3.20
N GLN A 210 21.44 5.76 -2.20
CA GLN A 210 22.51 4.81 -1.91
C GLN A 210 21.98 3.44 -1.46
N GLU A 211 20.94 3.43 -0.63
CA GLU A 211 20.31 2.19 -0.18
C GLU A 211 19.64 1.43 -1.33
N LEU A 212 18.97 2.14 -2.25
CA LEU A 212 18.38 1.53 -3.46
C LEU A 212 19.46 0.92 -4.37
N LEU A 213 20.61 1.58 -4.55
CA LEU A 213 21.72 1.03 -5.34
C LEU A 213 22.25 -0.28 -4.75
N LYS A 214 22.36 -0.39 -3.42
CA LYS A 214 22.77 -1.64 -2.75
C LYS A 214 21.76 -2.77 -2.99
N ILE A 215 20.46 -2.48 -2.93
CA ILE A 215 19.41 -3.48 -3.21
C ILE A 215 19.45 -3.91 -4.69
N ALA A 216 19.64 -2.96 -5.61
CA ALA A 216 19.79 -3.25 -7.03
C ALA A 216 20.98 -4.20 -7.30
N SER A 217 22.15 -3.90 -6.74
CA SER A 217 23.34 -4.76 -6.85
C SER A 217 23.05 -6.15 -6.28
N PHE A 218 22.43 -6.24 -5.10
CA PHE A 218 22.08 -7.52 -4.51
C PHE A 218 21.19 -8.39 -5.44
N TYR A 219 20.15 -7.84 -6.05
CA TYR A 219 19.29 -8.61 -6.97
C TYR A 219 19.99 -8.98 -8.28
N LEU A 220 20.91 -8.16 -8.79
CA LEU A 220 21.70 -8.47 -9.99
C LEU A 220 22.70 -9.61 -9.74
N GLU A 221 23.29 -9.65 -8.56
CA GLU A 221 24.26 -10.66 -8.14
C GLU A 221 23.60 -11.97 -7.66
N ASN A 222 22.33 -11.89 -7.23
CA ASN A 222 21.61 -13.00 -6.62
C ASN A 222 20.29 -13.30 -7.35
N PRO A 223 20.35 -13.78 -8.60
CA PRO A 223 19.19 -13.96 -9.48
C PRO A 223 18.18 -15.03 -9.02
N GLN A 224 18.50 -15.82 -8.02
CA GLN A 224 17.63 -16.84 -7.43
C GLN A 224 16.52 -16.22 -6.57
N TYR A 225 16.70 -14.99 -6.07
CA TYR A 225 15.70 -14.31 -5.27
C TYR A 225 14.67 -13.62 -6.16
N LYS A 226 13.43 -13.67 -5.72
CA LYS A 226 12.33 -12.96 -6.37
C LYS A 226 12.47 -11.46 -6.10
N ILE A 227 12.36 -10.69 -7.17
CA ILE A 227 12.33 -9.22 -7.07
C ILE A 227 10.99 -8.80 -6.48
N GLU A 228 11.03 -7.93 -5.47
CA GLU A 228 9.86 -7.39 -4.80
C GLU A 228 9.82 -5.86 -4.90
N GLN A 229 8.71 -5.24 -4.49
CA GLN A 229 8.56 -3.78 -4.55
C GLN A 229 9.62 -3.05 -3.67
N PRO A 230 10.18 -1.93 -4.18
CA PRO A 230 9.75 -1.21 -5.38
C PRO A 230 10.38 -1.67 -6.70
N PHE A 231 11.28 -2.66 -6.70
CA PHE A 231 12.07 -3.06 -7.87
C PHE A 231 11.28 -3.81 -8.96
N ASP A 232 10.11 -4.38 -8.64
CA ASP A 232 9.18 -4.99 -9.61
C ASP A 232 8.15 -4.00 -10.17
N LEU A 233 8.37 -2.69 -10.00
CA LEU A 233 7.52 -1.64 -10.55
C LEU A 233 7.38 -1.79 -12.06
N THR A 234 6.16 -1.58 -12.59
CA THR A 234 5.90 -1.52 -14.02
C THR A 234 5.94 -0.08 -14.53
N PHE A 235 6.47 0.10 -15.74
CA PHE A 235 6.50 1.40 -16.42
C PHE A 235 5.46 1.48 -17.55
N ASP A 236 4.52 0.55 -17.60
CA ASP A 236 3.44 0.44 -18.60
C ASP A 236 2.59 1.71 -18.76
N LYS A 237 2.47 2.50 -17.70
CA LYS A 237 1.75 3.78 -17.72
C LYS A 237 2.34 4.81 -18.70
N LEU A 238 3.60 4.67 -19.06
CA LEU A 238 4.22 5.54 -20.08
C LEU A 238 3.60 5.38 -21.46
N ARG A 239 2.99 4.22 -21.74
CA ARG A 239 2.29 3.93 -23.01
C ARG A 239 0.93 4.62 -23.11
N TYR A 240 0.37 5.14 -22.00
CA TYR A 240 -0.94 5.78 -22.04
C TYR A 240 -0.87 7.15 -22.71
N ASP A 241 -1.66 7.33 -23.76
CA ASP A 241 -1.86 8.62 -24.41
C ASP A 241 -2.99 9.38 -23.69
N THR A 242 -2.64 10.08 -22.62
CA THR A 242 -3.58 10.85 -21.79
C THR A 242 -2.96 12.19 -21.42
N ASP A 243 -3.72 13.27 -21.62
CA ASP A 243 -3.32 14.62 -21.20
C ASP A 243 -3.25 14.75 -19.67
N VAL A 244 -4.14 14.06 -18.97
CA VAL A 244 -4.19 14.03 -17.52
C VAL A 244 -3.94 12.59 -17.05
N PRO A 245 -2.84 12.33 -16.33
CA PRO A 245 -2.58 10.97 -15.85
C PRO A 245 -3.64 10.57 -14.81
N PRO A 246 -4.13 9.32 -14.87
CA PRO A 246 -5.05 8.83 -13.86
C PRO A 246 -4.37 8.81 -12.49
N LYS A 247 -5.15 9.06 -11.45
CA LYS A 247 -4.61 8.98 -10.09
C LYS A 247 -4.02 7.58 -9.82
N ASN A 248 -2.95 7.55 -9.06
CA ASN A 248 -2.17 6.33 -8.81
C ASN A 248 -2.80 5.37 -7.79
N CYS A 249 -3.84 5.79 -7.09
CA CYS A 249 -4.55 4.96 -6.11
C CYS A 249 -6.07 5.13 -6.24
N GLY A 250 -6.82 4.23 -5.58
CA GLY A 250 -8.27 4.20 -5.63
C GLY A 250 -8.99 5.20 -4.71
N VAL A 251 -8.31 6.24 -4.23
CA VAL A 251 -8.88 7.21 -3.28
C VAL A 251 -10.20 7.77 -3.77
N GLY A 252 -11.24 7.68 -2.94
CA GLY A 252 -12.58 8.22 -3.20
C GLY A 252 -13.37 7.56 -4.33
N THR A 253 -12.79 6.55 -5.01
CA THR A 253 -13.47 5.84 -6.12
C THR A 253 -13.45 4.34 -5.91
N LYS A 254 -12.34 3.67 -6.26
CA LYS A 254 -12.17 2.23 -6.09
C LYS A 254 -12.11 1.82 -4.60
N THR A 255 -11.56 2.68 -3.75
CA THR A 255 -11.37 2.43 -2.31
C THR A 255 -12.16 3.47 -1.52
N LEU A 256 -12.97 3.00 -0.59
CA LEU A 256 -13.58 3.79 0.48
C LEU A 256 -13.27 3.15 1.82
N ILE A 257 -13.17 3.97 2.87
CA ILE A 257 -13.13 3.49 4.24
C ILE A 257 -14.35 3.95 5.01
N TYR A 258 -14.87 3.07 5.85
CA TYR A 258 -15.95 3.33 6.79
C TYR A 258 -15.39 3.35 8.20
N ASP A 259 -15.59 4.47 8.89
CA ASP A 259 -15.18 4.62 10.29
C ASP A 259 -16.08 3.78 11.23
N THR A 260 -15.71 3.70 12.49
CA THR A 260 -16.41 2.92 13.53
C THR A 260 -17.89 3.24 13.68
N ASP A 261 -18.33 4.41 13.26
CA ASP A 261 -19.73 4.86 13.24
C ASP A 261 -20.46 4.63 11.91
N GLY A 262 -19.80 3.98 10.93
CA GLY A 262 -20.36 3.70 9.61
C GLY A 262 -20.28 4.88 8.63
N GLN A 263 -19.65 5.99 8.97
CA GLN A 263 -19.45 7.09 8.04
C GLN A 263 -18.31 6.80 7.06
N SER A 264 -18.53 7.07 5.77
CA SER A 264 -17.54 6.82 4.71
C SER A 264 -16.57 7.99 4.51
N TYR A 265 -15.34 7.67 4.17
CA TYR A 265 -14.28 8.61 3.81
C TYR A 265 -13.50 8.10 2.59
N PRO A 266 -12.85 8.99 1.81
CA PRO A 266 -12.14 8.61 0.58
C PRO A 266 -10.99 7.63 0.77
N CYS A 267 -10.27 7.70 1.90
CA CYS A 267 -9.24 6.75 2.33
C CYS A 267 -8.90 6.91 3.82
N HIS A 268 -8.05 6.04 4.34
CA HIS A 268 -7.59 6.01 5.75
C HIS A 268 -7.08 7.35 6.27
N LEU A 269 -6.50 8.18 5.41
CA LEU A 269 -5.95 9.48 5.81
C LEU A 269 -6.99 10.59 5.95
N PHE A 270 -8.24 10.33 5.59
CA PHE A 270 -9.34 11.30 5.74
C PHE A 270 -10.26 10.99 6.91
N VAL A 271 -9.99 9.94 7.69
CA VAL A 271 -10.81 9.64 8.88
C VAL A 271 -10.51 10.60 10.02
N PRO A 272 -11.50 10.84 10.93
CA PRO A 272 -11.36 11.78 12.03
C PRO A 272 -10.17 11.55 12.96
N VAL A 273 -9.78 10.30 13.18
CA VAL A 273 -8.61 9.94 14.01
C VAL A 273 -7.29 10.52 13.48
N VAL A 274 -7.26 10.92 12.20
CA VAL A 274 -6.10 11.55 11.56
C VAL A 274 -6.20 13.08 11.58
N HIS A 275 -7.37 13.65 11.25
CA HIS A 275 -7.53 15.08 10.98
C HIS A 275 -8.39 15.86 11.99
N GLY A 276 -9.21 15.18 12.78
CA GLY A 276 -10.33 15.80 13.49
C GLY A 276 -11.56 16.05 12.58
N GLN A 277 -12.75 15.85 13.13
CA GLN A 277 -14.00 15.75 12.36
C GLN A 277 -14.35 16.97 11.49
N GLU A 278 -14.19 18.19 12.00
CA GLU A 278 -14.66 19.40 11.28
C GLU A 278 -13.84 19.72 10.02
N LYS A 279 -12.54 19.42 10.03
CA LYS A 279 -11.65 19.72 8.91
C LYS A 279 -11.86 18.78 7.73
N VAL A 280 -12.14 17.52 8.01
CA VAL A 280 -12.21 16.46 6.99
C VAL A 280 -13.45 16.63 6.11
N ARG A 281 -14.62 16.87 6.69
CA ARG A 281 -15.87 16.99 5.93
C ARG A 281 -15.87 18.14 4.94
N LYS A 282 -15.37 19.32 5.37
CA LYS A 282 -15.30 20.51 4.51
C LYS A 282 -14.50 20.28 3.24
N VAL A 283 -13.54 19.36 3.26
CA VAL A 283 -12.66 19.07 2.12
C VAL A 283 -13.22 17.95 1.26
N VAL A 284 -13.62 16.84 1.90
CA VAL A 284 -14.15 15.67 1.19
C VAL A 284 -15.35 16.06 0.31
N ASP A 285 -16.25 16.92 0.85
CA ASP A 285 -17.45 17.34 0.16
C ASP A 285 -17.20 18.31 -1.02
N THR A 286 -15.97 18.86 -1.15
CA THR A 286 -15.62 19.81 -2.22
C THR A 286 -14.80 19.20 -3.33
N ILE A 287 -14.34 17.95 -3.19
CA ILE A 287 -13.46 17.29 -4.16
C ILE A 287 -14.24 16.27 -4.98
N ASP A 288 -14.24 16.45 -6.28
CA ASP A 288 -14.65 15.38 -7.20
C ASP A 288 -13.50 14.38 -7.37
N PHE A 289 -13.59 13.26 -6.64
CA PHE A 289 -12.60 12.17 -6.74
C PHE A 289 -12.70 11.37 -8.04
N TYR A 290 -13.72 11.55 -8.85
CA TYR A 290 -13.88 10.91 -10.16
C TYR A 290 -13.23 11.73 -11.29
N ASP A 291 -12.97 13.04 -11.08
CA ASP A 291 -12.24 13.87 -12.01
C ASP A 291 -10.74 13.92 -11.66
N ASP A 292 -9.90 13.24 -12.45
CA ASP A 292 -8.45 13.23 -12.26
C ASP A 292 -7.80 14.62 -12.34
N LYS A 293 -8.45 15.61 -13.00
CA LYS A 293 -8.01 17.02 -12.99
C LYS A 293 -8.09 17.65 -11.61
N CYS A 294 -9.01 17.18 -10.79
CA CYS A 294 -9.12 17.60 -9.39
C CYS A 294 -7.97 17.11 -8.51
N MET A 295 -7.13 16.17 -9.00
CA MET A 295 -6.06 15.51 -8.26
C MET A 295 -4.67 16.01 -8.60
N ILE A 296 -4.53 16.93 -9.57
CA ILE A 296 -3.24 17.40 -10.08
C ILE A 296 -3.27 18.93 -10.27
N ASN A 297 -2.15 19.61 -10.03
CA ASN A 297 -1.96 21.02 -10.32
C ASN A 297 -1.17 21.21 -11.64
N ASP A 298 -1.14 22.46 -12.16
CA ASP A 298 -0.52 22.79 -13.45
C ASP A 298 0.98 22.48 -13.51
N HIS A 299 1.71 22.63 -12.38
CA HIS A 299 3.12 22.28 -12.30
C HIS A 299 3.31 20.76 -12.45
N CYS A 300 2.55 19.99 -11.69
CA CYS A 300 2.59 18.53 -11.76
C CYS A 300 2.08 17.98 -13.09
N LEU A 301 1.12 18.66 -13.74
CA LEU A 301 0.62 18.26 -15.06
C LEU A 301 1.73 18.34 -16.13
N LYS A 302 2.62 19.33 -16.03
CA LYS A 302 3.77 19.51 -16.93
C LYS A 302 4.99 18.63 -16.55
N CYS A 303 4.96 17.97 -15.42
CA CYS A 303 6.08 17.15 -14.94
C CYS A 303 6.25 15.89 -15.82
N SER A 304 7.46 15.63 -16.31
CA SER A 304 7.76 14.51 -17.20
C SER A 304 7.52 13.14 -16.58
N ILE A 305 7.52 13.04 -15.24
CA ILE A 305 7.21 11.79 -14.52
C ILE A 305 5.78 11.73 -13.97
N ASN A 306 4.89 12.60 -14.40
CA ASN A 306 3.52 12.68 -13.87
C ASN A 306 2.77 11.33 -13.95
N LYS A 307 2.94 10.58 -15.05
CA LYS A 307 2.32 9.26 -15.27
C LYS A 307 2.84 8.19 -14.29
N LEU A 308 4.06 8.35 -13.81
CA LEU A 308 4.73 7.44 -12.87
C LEU A 308 4.62 7.92 -11.41
N CYS A 309 4.07 9.12 -11.18
CA CYS A 309 4.00 9.73 -9.85
C CYS A 309 3.06 8.96 -8.92
N ARG A 310 3.59 8.52 -7.77
CA ARG A 310 2.87 7.76 -6.74
C ARG A 310 2.66 8.59 -5.47
N THR A 311 2.27 9.86 -5.65
CA THR A 311 2.00 10.74 -4.52
C THR A 311 0.86 10.23 -3.65
N CYS A 312 0.90 10.53 -2.35
CA CYS A 312 -0.19 10.29 -1.43
C CYS A 312 -1.08 11.54 -1.30
N TYR A 313 -2.29 11.49 -1.85
CA TYR A 313 -3.22 12.62 -1.86
C TYR A 313 -3.68 13.01 -0.45
N GLY A 314 -3.91 12.03 0.43
CA GLY A 314 -4.28 12.28 1.80
C GLY A 314 -3.20 13.02 2.59
N TYR A 315 -1.92 12.65 2.39
CA TYR A 315 -0.81 13.36 3.02
C TYR A 315 -0.53 14.73 2.42
N ASN A 316 -0.72 14.89 1.11
CA ASN A 316 -0.66 16.22 0.52
C ASN A 316 -1.62 17.17 1.23
N TYR A 317 -2.85 16.69 1.46
CA TYR A 317 -3.85 17.47 2.19
C TYR A 317 -3.46 17.68 3.66
N LEU A 318 -3.02 16.64 4.35
CA LEU A 318 -2.66 16.69 5.75
C LEU A 318 -1.53 17.71 6.03
N ASP A 319 -0.49 17.69 5.18
CA ASP A 319 0.69 18.52 5.35
C ASP A 319 0.54 19.94 4.81
N ARG A 320 -0.26 20.13 3.73
CA ARG A 320 -0.30 21.39 2.95
C ARG A 320 -1.69 21.99 2.81
N GLY A 321 -2.74 21.31 3.31
CA GLY A 321 -4.13 21.77 3.16
C GLY A 321 -4.69 21.67 1.75
N ASP A 322 -3.95 21.03 0.82
CA ASP A 322 -4.34 20.85 -0.58
C ASP A 322 -3.90 19.49 -1.11
N ILE A 323 -4.82 18.76 -1.72
CA ILE A 323 -4.56 17.42 -2.28
C ILE A 323 -3.64 17.43 -3.50
N LYS A 324 -3.58 18.55 -4.22
CA LYS A 324 -2.80 18.72 -5.46
C LYS A 324 -1.34 19.06 -5.22
N SER A 325 -1.01 19.63 -4.06
CA SER A 325 0.34 20.08 -3.73
C SER A 325 1.24 18.91 -3.34
N ARG A 326 2.43 18.82 -3.93
CA ARG A 326 3.40 17.75 -3.68
C ARG A 326 4.52 18.20 -2.74
N ASN A 327 5.13 17.25 -2.06
CA ASN A 327 6.37 17.48 -1.32
C ASN A 327 7.55 17.35 -2.29
N LEU A 328 8.31 18.42 -2.50
CA LEU A 328 9.40 18.45 -3.49
C LEU A 328 10.55 17.51 -3.13
N THR A 329 10.89 17.35 -1.85
CA THR A 329 11.88 16.35 -1.42
C THR A 329 11.42 14.94 -1.78
N LYS A 330 10.14 14.61 -1.57
CA LYS A 330 9.59 13.32 -2.01
C LYS A 330 9.57 13.18 -3.53
N CYS A 331 9.40 14.26 -4.29
CA CYS A 331 9.57 14.23 -5.75
C CYS A 331 11.00 13.85 -6.13
N LYS A 332 12.02 14.44 -5.48
CA LYS A 332 13.44 14.08 -5.68
C LYS A 332 13.73 12.62 -5.32
N MET A 333 13.17 12.12 -4.22
CA MET A 333 13.30 10.71 -3.81
C MET A 333 12.63 9.76 -4.81
N LEU A 334 11.43 10.09 -5.28
CA LEU A 334 10.74 9.31 -6.30
C LEU A 334 11.50 9.27 -7.62
N LEU A 335 12.05 10.41 -8.07
CA LEU A 335 12.86 10.45 -9.29
C LEU A 335 14.09 9.54 -9.16
N ALA A 336 14.81 9.61 -8.04
CA ALA A 336 15.96 8.74 -7.78
C ALA A 336 15.56 7.25 -7.79
N GLU A 337 14.42 6.92 -7.19
CA GLU A 337 13.85 5.57 -7.20
C GLU A 337 13.56 5.10 -8.62
N LEU A 338 12.85 5.89 -9.43
CA LEU A 338 12.50 5.55 -10.81
C LEU A 338 13.74 5.39 -11.69
N GLN A 339 14.75 6.26 -11.55
CA GLN A 339 16.02 6.17 -12.28
C GLN A 339 16.77 4.87 -11.96
N ILE A 340 16.85 4.50 -10.68
CA ILE A 340 17.55 3.29 -10.25
C ILE A 340 16.79 2.04 -10.69
N ILE A 341 15.47 2.03 -10.53
CA ILE A 341 14.66 0.86 -10.90
C ILE A 341 14.66 0.64 -12.41
N SER A 342 14.53 1.69 -13.23
CA SER A 342 14.61 1.54 -14.68
C SER A 342 15.97 1.01 -15.12
N SER A 343 17.06 1.58 -14.60
CA SER A 343 18.44 1.11 -14.85
C SER A 343 18.65 -0.34 -14.42
N PHE A 344 18.16 -0.70 -13.23
CA PHE A 344 18.21 -2.06 -12.71
C PHE A 344 17.45 -3.03 -13.60
N GLN A 345 16.19 -2.72 -13.98
CA GLN A 345 15.37 -3.61 -14.80
C GLN A 345 15.98 -3.84 -16.18
N VAL A 346 16.52 -2.80 -16.83
CA VAL A 346 17.24 -2.95 -18.10
C VAL A 346 18.41 -3.93 -17.93
N GLN A 347 19.27 -3.76 -16.92
CA GLN A 347 20.39 -4.65 -16.67
C GLN A 347 19.92 -6.08 -16.34
N TYR A 348 18.92 -6.21 -15.48
CA TYR A 348 18.37 -7.50 -15.06
C TYR A 348 17.83 -8.33 -16.24
N PHE A 349 17.06 -7.73 -17.13
CA PHE A 349 16.54 -8.41 -18.31
C PHE A 349 17.63 -8.67 -19.37
N MET A 350 18.55 -7.72 -19.55
CA MET A 350 19.67 -7.91 -20.49
C MET A 350 20.60 -9.05 -20.09
N GLN A 351 20.84 -9.27 -18.80
CA GLN A 351 21.61 -10.44 -18.32
C GLN A 351 20.91 -11.77 -18.64
N ARG A 352 19.59 -11.75 -18.88
CA ARG A 352 18.73 -12.92 -19.14
C ARG A 352 18.17 -12.98 -20.55
N LYS A 353 18.74 -12.21 -21.50
CA LYS A 353 18.21 -12.06 -22.87
C LYS A 353 17.91 -13.37 -23.60
N GLY A 354 18.59 -14.47 -23.25
CA GLY A 354 18.39 -15.80 -23.86
C GLY A 354 17.21 -16.60 -23.29
N SER A 355 16.56 -16.13 -22.22
CA SER A 355 15.47 -16.83 -21.51
C SER A 355 14.23 -15.98 -21.25
N LEU A 356 14.12 -14.80 -21.88
CA LEU A 356 12.99 -13.90 -21.71
C LEU A 356 11.73 -14.46 -22.39
N ASN A 357 10.62 -14.43 -21.68
CA ASN A 357 9.29 -14.65 -22.26
C ASN A 357 8.69 -13.33 -22.78
N LEU A 358 7.52 -13.37 -23.41
CA LEU A 358 6.87 -12.18 -23.99
C LEU A 358 6.62 -11.09 -22.97
N ASN A 359 6.16 -11.42 -21.77
CA ASN A 359 5.93 -10.46 -20.70
C ASN A 359 7.24 -9.81 -20.21
N ASP A 360 8.34 -10.57 -20.17
CA ASP A 360 9.65 -10.02 -19.83
C ASP A 360 10.16 -9.03 -20.90
N ILE A 361 9.89 -9.33 -22.18
CA ILE A 361 10.25 -8.44 -23.30
C ILE A 361 9.45 -7.13 -23.22
N GLU A 362 8.16 -7.20 -22.91
CA GLU A 362 7.34 -6.00 -22.70
C GLU A 362 7.86 -5.15 -21.54
N LYS A 363 8.16 -5.78 -20.41
CA LYS A 363 8.74 -5.08 -19.26
C LYS A 363 10.09 -4.45 -19.57
N LEU A 364 10.95 -5.13 -20.33
CA LEU A 364 12.23 -4.56 -20.78
C LEU A 364 12.00 -3.35 -21.68
N SER A 365 11.07 -3.41 -22.62
CA SER A 365 10.71 -2.29 -23.49
C SER A 365 10.24 -1.07 -22.68
N ASP A 366 9.36 -1.30 -21.70
CA ASP A 366 8.88 -0.23 -20.81
C ASP A 366 9.99 0.35 -19.94
N ALA A 367 10.89 -0.51 -19.44
CA ALA A 367 12.03 -0.08 -18.64
C ALA A 367 13.03 0.73 -19.45
N LEU A 368 13.25 0.39 -20.74
CA LEU A 368 14.08 1.18 -21.67
C LEU A 368 13.47 2.57 -21.93
N SER A 369 12.16 2.63 -22.21
CA SER A 369 11.46 3.90 -22.39
C SER A 369 11.54 4.79 -21.14
N ALA A 370 11.39 4.17 -19.95
CA ALA A 370 11.55 4.88 -18.69
C ALA A 370 12.99 5.35 -18.48
N TYR A 371 13.97 4.51 -18.76
CA TYR A 371 15.38 4.86 -18.66
C TYR A 371 15.73 6.06 -19.54
N GLU A 372 15.32 6.05 -20.79
CA GLU A 372 15.56 7.16 -21.73
C GLU A 372 14.91 8.46 -21.24
N LEU A 373 13.64 8.41 -20.84
CA LEU A 373 12.93 9.57 -20.29
C LEU A 373 13.65 10.14 -19.06
N LEU A 374 14.00 9.28 -18.09
CA LEU A 374 14.48 9.69 -16.77
C LEU A 374 15.93 10.18 -16.77
N HIS A 375 16.76 9.81 -17.78
CA HIS A 375 18.16 10.18 -17.86
C HIS A 375 18.42 11.30 -18.88
N ASN A 376 17.49 11.54 -19.82
CA ASN A 376 17.61 12.59 -20.84
C ASN A 376 16.75 13.83 -20.53
N THR A 377 15.99 13.83 -19.45
CA THR A 377 15.16 14.98 -19.05
C THR A 377 15.79 15.70 -17.86
N GLU A 378 15.87 17.02 -17.93
CA GLU A 378 16.18 17.85 -16.77
C GLU A 378 14.91 17.99 -15.90
N PHE A 379 15.04 17.83 -14.61
CA PHE A 379 13.96 17.95 -13.65
C PHE A 379 14.20 19.14 -12.73
N ASP A 380 13.26 20.06 -12.75
CA ASP A 380 13.24 21.20 -11.85
C ASP A 380 12.32 20.92 -10.66
N PHE A 381 12.93 20.76 -9.50
CA PHE A 381 12.26 20.57 -8.22
C PHE A 381 12.68 21.65 -7.19
N ASP A 382 13.14 22.79 -7.65
CA ASP A 382 13.50 23.94 -6.79
C ASP A 382 12.34 24.92 -6.61
#